data_0e4b26796ea83bbdc8420534b56b205f
#
_entry.id   0e4b26796ea83bbdc8420534b56b205f
#
_cell.length_a   1.000
_cell.length_b   1.000
_cell.length_c   1.000
_cell.angle_alpha   90.00
_cell.angle_beta   90.00
_cell.angle_gamma   90.00
#
_symmetry.space_group_name_H-M   'P 1'
#
loop_
_entity.id
_entity.type
_entity.pdbx_description
1 polymer ?
#
loop_
_entity_poly.entity_id
_entity_poly.type
_entity_poly.pdbx_seq_one_letter_code
_entity_poly.pdbx_strand_id
1 'polypeptide(L)'
;MATAKPPEPFLSRTWDYITDTQLWKSVFRHGVPSTNRNRVLVVMTNVFLHLHPVKIRKSGIRLKFTWCMGGLTFFLFLVETFTGLLLMFYYRPTVAYAYMDIIDLAEQVPLGIMRELHRWGAHAMVISVWLHMFRVFMTGSYKPPREFNWNVGVILLVLTLLLSFTGYLLPWDQLAIWAITVGSNMARATPLLGHEGPGAQLLVLGDVKMVHAGSDARFALLGGRFVGEGALLRFYVLHCVGIPLVAGILMAVHFWRVRKDGGISGPL
;
A
#
# COMPACT_ATOMS: atom_id res chain seq x y z
N MET A 1 25.20 47.90 -33.87
CA MET A 1 24.93 47.87 -32.42
C MET A 1 24.34 46.53 -32.07
N ALA A 2 25.09 45.69 -31.38
CA ALA A 2 24.58 44.39 -30.89
C ALA A 2 23.69 44.64 -29.68
N THR A 3 22.40 44.34 -29.80
CA THR A 3 21.45 44.44 -28.68
C THR A 3 21.87 43.40 -27.63
N ALA A 4 22.27 43.87 -26.44
CA ALA A 4 22.57 43.03 -25.30
C ALA A 4 21.34 42.18 -24.94
N LYS A 5 21.51 40.86 -24.87
CA LYS A 5 20.50 39.92 -24.46
C LYS A 5 20.02 40.29 -23.01
N PRO A 6 18.71 40.35 -22.73
CA PRO A 6 18.25 40.67 -21.37
C PRO A 6 18.77 39.63 -20.38
N PRO A 7 19.08 40.04 -19.14
CA PRO A 7 19.61 39.13 -18.12
C PRO A 7 18.61 38.00 -17.85
N GLU A 8 19.10 36.77 -17.86
CA GLU A 8 18.27 35.58 -17.58
C GLU A 8 17.70 35.64 -16.16
N PRO A 9 16.45 35.15 -15.94
CA PRO A 9 15.80 35.12 -14.64
C PRO A 9 16.64 34.40 -13.59
N PHE A 10 16.62 34.85 -12.35
CA PHE A 10 17.36 34.23 -11.23
C PHE A 10 17.13 32.71 -11.12
N LEU A 11 15.90 32.28 -11.31
CA LEU A 11 15.54 30.85 -11.24
C LEU A 11 16.21 30.02 -12.32
N SER A 12 16.39 30.54 -13.55
CA SER A 12 17.08 29.80 -14.62
C SER A 12 18.57 29.65 -14.31
N ARG A 13 19.22 30.69 -13.80
CA ARG A 13 20.63 30.62 -13.38
C ARG A 13 20.87 29.61 -12.24
N THR A 14 19.99 29.59 -11.27
CA THR A 14 20.07 28.63 -10.16
C THR A 14 19.89 27.21 -10.66
N TRP A 15 18.93 26.99 -11.56
CA TRP A 15 18.69 25.71 -12.20
C TRP A 15 19.88 25.24 -13.01
N ASP A 16 20.45 26.10 -13.85
CA ASP A 16 21.63 25.80 -14.65
C ASP A 16 22.84 25.46 -13.77
N TYR A 17 23.05 26.21 -12.69
CA TYR A 17 24.10 25.91 -11.72
C TYR A 17 23.95 24.53 -11.08
N ILE A 18 22.73 24.16 -10.65
CA ILE A 18 22.46 22.84 -10.05
C ILE A 18 22.67 21.73 -11.07
N THR A 19 22.14 21.88 -12.29
CA THR A 19 22.23 20.86 -13.34
C THR A 19 23.61 20.70 -13.93
N ASP A 20 24.50 21.70 -13.77
CA ASP A 20 25.89 21.64 -14.23
C ASP A 20 26.83 20.96 -13.23
N THR A 21 26.40 20.74 -11.99
CA THR A 21 27.21 20.06 -10.97
C THR A 21 27.53 18.61 -11.35
N GLN A 22 28.69 18.12 -10.91
CA GLN A 22 29.09 16.71 -11.11
C GLN A 22 28.12 15.74 -10.44
N LEU A 23 27.58 16.11 -9.28
CA LEU A 23 26.58 15.31 -8.57
C LEU A 23 25.32 15.11 -9.41
N TRP A 24 24.77 16.20 -9.99
CA TRP A 24 23.63 16.12 -10.88
C TRP A 24 23.91 15.26 -12.11
N LYS A 25 25.04 15.48 -12.78
CA LYS A 25 25.46 14.72 -13.97
C LYS A 25 25.71 13.23 -13.66
N SER A 26 26.13 12.89 -12.46
CA SER A 26 26.27 11.50 -11.99
C SER A 26 24.94 10.80 -11.81
N VAL A 27 23.94 11.50 -11.26
CA VAL A 27 22.59 10.95 -11.03
C VAL A 27 21.77 10.92 -12.33
N PHE A 28 21.80 12.02 -13.09
CA PHE A 28 21.04 12.20 -14.33
C PHE A 28 21.96 12.14 -15.56
N ARG A 29 22.46 10.95 -15.85
CA ARG A 29 23.46 10.71 -16.90
C ARG A 29 23.05 11.14 -18.32
N HIS A 30 21.78 11.22 -18.62
CA HIS A 30 21.22 11.44 -19.96
C HIS A 30 20.57 12.82 -20.16
N GLY A 31 20.66 13.72 -19.19
CA GLY A 31 20.01 15.02 -19.23
C GLY A 31 18.47 14.94 -19.28
N VAL A 32 17.82 16.09 -19.46
CA VAL A 32 16.35 16.14 -19.59
C VAL A 32 15.97 15.67 -21.00
N PRO A 33 15.10 14.64 -21.14
CA PRO A 33 14.76 14.09 -22.44
C PRO A 33 13.92 15.09 -23.25
N SER A 34 14.52 15.71 -24.24
CA SER A 34 13.91 16.74 -25.10
C SER A 34 13.13 16.16 -26.29
N THR A 35 13.56 15.03 -26.84
CA THR A 35 12.93 14.36 -27.98
C THR A 35 12.06 13.18 -27.57
N ASN A 36 11.07 12.83 -28.41
CA ASN A 36 10.23 11.66 -28.17
C ASN A 36 11.04 10.36 -28.06
N ARG A 37 12.12 10.22 -28.83
CA ARG A 37 13.04 9.08 -28.77
C ARG A 37 13.71 9.01 -27.40
N ASN A 38 14.28 10.13 -26.92
CA ASN A 38 14.96 10.18 -25.63
C ASN A 38 13.98 9.89 -24.47
N ARG A 39 12.74 10.38 -24.54
CA ARG A 39 11.69 10.07 -23.56
C ARG A 39 11.39 8.58 -23.50
N VAL A 40 11.27 7.93 -24.66
CA VAL A 40 11.07 6.47 -24.73
C VAL A 40 12.25 5.72 -24.12
N LEU A 41 13.49 6.11 -24.48
CA LEU A 41 14.69 5.46 -23.94
C LEU A 41 14.79 5.59 -22.41
N VAL A 42 14.50 6.77 -21.85
CA VAL A 42 14.48 6.98 -20.38
C VAL A 42 13.48 6.05 -19.71
N VAL A 43 12.26 5.93 -20.27
CA VAL A 43 11.24 5.01 -19.71
C VAL A 43 11.69 3.55 -19.81
N MET A 44 12.37 3.17 -20.89
CA MET A 44 12.82 1.79 -21.11
C MET A 44 14.01 1.40 -20.23
N THR A 45 14.88 2.34 -19.88
CA THR A 45 16.13 2.07 -19.14
C THR A 45 16.03 2.36 -17.64
N ASN A 46 15.03 3.11 -17.19
CA ASN A 46 14.85 3.43 -15.78
C ASN A 46 14.03 2.34 -15.07
N VAL A 47 14.53 1.82 -13.96
CA VAL A 47 13.91 0.72 -13.20
C VAL A 47 12.47 1.06 -12.78
N PHE A 48 12.21 2.27 -12.25
CA PHE A 48 10.89 2.67 -11.81
C PHE A 48 9.95 3.03 -12.97
N LEU A 49 10.44 3.80 -13.94
CA LEU A 49 9.64 4.20 -15.09
C LEU A 49 9.34 3.02 -16.02
N HIS A 50 10.18 1.98 -15.99
CA HIS A 50 9.95 0.75 -16.77
C HIS A 50 8.64 0.04 -16.43
N LEU A 51 8.12 0.21 -15.24
CA LEU A 51 6.80 -0.30 -14.84
C LEU A 51 5.63 0.44 -15.51
N HIS A 52 5.87 1.63 -16.05
CA HIS A 52 4.84 2.49 -16.65
C HIS A 52 4.78 2.34 -18.18
N PRO A 53 3.60 2.54 -18.81
CA PRO A 53 3.48 2.46 -20.26
C PRO A 53 4.24 3.59 -20.95
N VAL A 54 4.93 3.26 -22.04
CA VAL A 54 5.70 4.24 -22.86
C VAL A 54 4.77 5.22 -23.58
N LYS A 55 3.60 4.76 -24.00
CA LYS A 55 2.59 5.56 -24.69
C LYS A 55 1.26 5.42 -23.95
N ILE A 56 0.61 6.53 -23.67
CA ILE A 56 -0.70 6.58 -23.02
C ILE A 56 -1.66 7.34 -23.93
N ARG A 57 -2.89 6.84 -24.07
CA ARG A 57 -3.94 7.54 -24.81
C ARG A 57 -4.29 8.86 -24.11
N LYS A 58 -4.29 9.98 -24.87
CA LYS A 58 -4.60 11.31 -24.32
C LYS A 58 -5.98 11.39 -23.65
N SER A 59 -6.97 10.63 -24.16
CA SER A 59 -8.29 10.50 -23.55
C SER A 59 -8.24 9.78 -22.20
N GLY A 60 -7.38 8.77 -22.05
CA GLY A 60 -7.27 7.95 -20.82
C GLY A 60 -6.69 8.70 -19.62
N ILE A 61 -5.92 9.77 -19.82
CA ILE A 61 -5.32 10.58 -18.73
C ILE A 61 -6.15 11.80 -18.35
N ARG A 62 -7.31 12.00 -18.97
CA ARG A 62 -8.19 13.12 -18.58
C ARG A 62 -8.70 12.89 -17.16
N LEU A 63 -8.61 13.93 -16.32
CA LEU A 63 -9.08 13.88 -14.93
C LEU A 63 -10.54 13.44 -14.84
N LYS A 64 -11.40 13.94 -15.73
CA LYS A 64 -12.83 13.56 -15.81
C LYS A 64 -13.06 12.06 -16.01
N PHE A 65 -12.10 11.35 -16.62
CA PHE A 65 -12.23 9.92 -16.87
C PHE A 65 -11.63 9.07 -15.75
N THR A 66 -10.44 9.42 -15.29
CA THR A 66 -9.69 8.60 -14.30
C THR A 66 -9.90 9.05 -12.86
N TRP A 67 -10.28 10.32 -12.64
CA TRP A 67 -10.27 11.02 -11.34
C TRP A 67 -8.95 10.88 -10.59
N CYS A 68 -7.89 10.44 -11.27
CA CYS A 68 -6.58 10.13 -10.70
C CYS A 68 -6.61 9.14 -9.51
N MET A 69 -7.70 8.37 -9.35
CA MET A 69 -7.91 7.55 -8.15
C MET A 69 -6.79 6.54 -7.92
N GLY A 70 -6.31 5.84 -8.97
CA GLY A 70 -5.20 4.90 -8.83
C GLY A 70 -3.89 5.57 -8.40
N GLY A 71 -3.58 6.72 -8.96
CA GLY A 71 -2.41 7.53 -8.57
C GLY A 71 -2.53 8.08 -7.15
N LEU A 72 -3.72 8.57 -6.77
CA LEU A 72 -4.01 9.05 -5.43
C LEU A 72 -3.88 7.92 -4.38
N THR A 73 -4.44 6.76 -4.66
CA THR A 73 -4.31 5.58 -3.79
C THR A 73 -2.84 5.18 -3.58
N PHE A 74 -2.05 5.20 -4.65
CA PHE A 74 -0.60 4.92 -4.55
C PHE A 74 0.14 6.00 -3.75
N PHE A 75 -0.18 7.27 -3.96
CA PHE A 75 0.39 8.36 -3.16
C PHE A 75 0.06 8.19 -1.67
N LEU A 76 -1.19 7.87 -1.34
CA LEU A 76 -1.60 7.60 0.03
C LEU A 76 -0.84 6.39 0.62
N PHE A 77 -0.62 5.33 -0.16
CA PHE A 77 0.22 4.20 0.31
C PHE A 77 1.65 4.65 0.67
N LEU A 78 2.24 5.57 -0.09
CA LEU A 78 3.56 6.11 0.24
C LEU A 78 3.52 6.97 1.50
N VAL A 79 2.47 7.78 1.69
CA VAL A 79 2.25 8.55 2.93
C VAL A 79 2.11 7.61 4.13
N GLU A 80 1.29 6.56 4.02
CA GLU A 80 1.10 5.55 5.06
C GLU A 80 2.41 4.83 5.40
N THR A 81 3.19 4.44 4.39
CA THR A 81 4.48 3.80 4.60
C THR A 81 5.46 4.72 5.32
N PHE A 82 5.56 5.97 4.88
CA PHE A 82 6.48 6.93 5.48
C PHE A 82 6.09 7.28 6.93
N THR A 83 4.83 7.62 7.16
CA THR A 83 4.34 7.95 8.50
C THR A 83 4.38 6.74 9.42
N GLY A 84 4.04 5.55 8.92
CA GLY A 84 4.14 4.29 9.67
C GLY A 84 5.54 3.96 10.13
N LEU A 85 6.55 4.12 9.25
CA LEU A 85 7.96 3.96 9.62
C LEU A 85 8.38 4.91 10.76
N LEU A 86 7.94 6.16 10.71
CA LEU A 86 8.25 7.13 11.77
C LEU A 86 7.56 6.77 13.10
N LEU A 87 6.32 6.30 13.05
CA LEU A 87 5.60 5.84 14.24
C LEU A 87 6.27 4.63 14.91
N MET A 88 6.94 3.75 14.15
CA MET A 88 7.65 2.58 14.70
C MET A 88 8.77 2.96 15.68
N PHE A 89 9.36 4.16 15.56
CA PHE A 89 10.41 4.60 16.49
C PHE A 89 9.89 4.90 17.90
N TYR A 90 8.60 5.11 18.06
CA TYR A 90 7.97 5.52 19.31
C TYR A 90 7.04 4.46 19.89
N TYR A 91 6.67 3.46 19.11
CA TYR A 91 5.68 2.46 19.51
C TYR A 91 6.36 1.14 19.90
N ARG A 92 6.00 0.62 21.07
CA ARG A 92 6.47 -0.67 21.60
C ARG A 92 5.32 -1.69 21.58
N PRO A 93 5.40 -2.74 20.76
CA PRO A 93 4.32 -3.73 20.59
C PRO A 93 4.25 -4.71 21.77
N THR A 94 4.06 -4.19 22.97
CA THR A 94 3.89 -4.96 24.21
C THR A 94 2.64 -4.51 24.95
N VAL A 95 1.95 -5.41 25.61
CA VAL A 95 0.72 -5.12 26.34
C VAL A 95 0.92 -4.05 27.42
N ALA A 96 2.12 -4.01 28.02
CA ALA A 96 2.46 -3.05 29.07
C ALA A 96 2.56 -1.60 28.56
N TYR A 97 2.96 -1.40 27.30
CA TYR A 97 3.30 -0.06 26.79
C TYR A 97 2.45 0.43 25.63
N ALA A 98 1.89 -0.47 24.82
CA ALA A 98 1.22 -0.14 23.58
C ALA A 98 0.17 0.98 23.72
N TYR A 99 -0.69 0.91 24.72
CA TYR A 99 -1.73 1.92 24.97
C TYR A 99 -1.13 3.28 25.33
N MET A 100 -0.16 3.30 26.25
CA MET A 100 0.47 4.55 26.68
C MET A 100 1.30 5.20 25.56
N ASP A 101 2.01 4.39 24.76
CA ASP A 101 2.77 4.88 23.60
C ASP A 101 1.84 5.56 22.57
N ILE A 102 0.61 5.07 22.40
CA ILE A 102 -0.39 5.73 21.53
C ILE A 102 -0.88 7.06 22.09
N ILE A 103 -1.01 7.18 23.41
CA ILE A 103 -1.32 8.47 24.06
C ILE A 103 -0.16 9.45 23.86
N ASP A 104 1.07 9.02 24.13
CA ASP A 104 2.26 9.84 23.93
C ASP A 104 2.42 10.29 22.46
N LEU A 105 2.14 9.38 21.50
CA LEU A 105 2.11 9.71 20.08
C LEU A 105 1.04 10.73 19.71
N ALA A 106 -0.08 10.76 20.42
CA ALA A 106 -1.16 11.70 20.17
C ALA A 106 -0.89 13.08 20.81
N GLU A 107 -0.20 13.13 21.94
CA GLU A 107 -0.04 14.35 22.73
C GLU A 107 1.35 14.99 22.64
N GLN A 108 2.40 14.15 22.58
CA GLN A 108 3.80 14.58 22.72
C GLN A 108 4.53 14.66 21.37
N VAL A 109 4.37 13.67 20.50
CA VAL A 109 5.19 13.49 19.28
C VAL A 109 4.61 14.28 18.13
N PRO A 110 5.36 15.15 17.56
CA PRO A 110 5.14 16.51 17.08
C PRO A 110 3.66 16.88 17.04
N LEU A 111 3.10 17.22 18.19
CA LEU A 111 1.71 17.68 18.36
C LEU A 111 0.65 16.67 17.85
N GLY A 112 0.97 15.38 17.84
CA GLY A 112 0.09 14.34 17.35
C GLY A 112 -0.05 14.27 15.81
N ILE A 113 0.55 15.19 15.07
CA ILE A 113 0.37 15.33 13.61
C ILE A 113 0.75 14.03 12.89
N MET A 114 1.83 13.37 13.27
CA MET A 114 2.31 12.14 12.61
C MET A 114 1.28 11.02 12.68
N ARG A 115 0.73 10.79 13.88
CA ARG A 115 -0.30 9.77 14.10
C ARG A 115 -1.60 10.12 13.37
N GLU A 116 -2.00 11.39 13.39
CA GLU A 116 -3.21 11.84 12.71
C GLU A 116 -3.09 11.75 11.19
N LEU A 117 -1.93 12.08 10.61
CA LEU A 117 -1.67 11.87 9.18
C LEU A 117 -1.80 10.40 8.79
N HIS A 118 -1.23 9.49 9.58
CA HIS A 118 -1.34 8.06 9.36
C HIS A 118 -2.81 7.60 9.46
N ARG A 119 -3.51 8.00 10.49
CA ARG A 119 -4.92 7.62 10.71
C ARG A 119 -5.85 8.14 9.60
N TRP A 120 -5.75 9.43 9.26
CA TRP A 120 -6.61 10.02 8.23
C TRP A 120 -6.20 9.60 6.82
N GLY A 121 -4.91 9.38 6.58
CA GLY A 121 -4.40 8.80 5.35
C GLY A 121 -4.95 7.41 5.09
N ALA A 122 -5.01 6.56 6.12
CA ALA A 122 -5.63 5.23 6.03
C ALA A 122 -7.11 5.29 5.65
N HIS A 123 -7.90 6.20 6.26
CA HIS A 123 -9.29 6.40 5.86
C HIS A 123 -9.41 6.88 4.40
N ALA A 124 -8.59 7.86 4.02
CA ALA A 124 -8.56 8.36 2.64
C ALA A 124 -8.14 7.26 1.65
N MET A 125 -7.21 6.38 2.02
CA MET A 125 -6.77 5.26 1.20
C MET A 125 -7.90 4.24 0.97
N VAL A 126 -8.64 3.86 2.00
CA VAL A 126 -9.79 2.95 1.87
C VAL A 126 -10.84 3.55 0.94
N ILE A 127 -11.20 4.82 1.13
CA ILE A 127 -12.18 5.50 0.27
C ILE A 127 -11.66 5.57 -1.18
N SER A 128 -10.41 5.96 -1.39
CA SER A 128 -9.83 6.12 -2.73
C SER A 128 -9.72 4.80 -3.48
N VAL A 129 -9.38 3.69 -2.82
CA VAL A 129 -9.31 2.38 -3.46
C VAL A 129 -10.69 1.86 -3.85
N TRP A 130 -11.71 2.09 -3.02
CA TRP A 130 -13.10 1.77 -3.36
C TRP A 130 -13.57 2.55 -4.59
N LEU A 131 -13.35 3.87 -4.63
CA LEU A 131 -13.69 4.71 -5.77
C LEU A 131 -12.90 4.30 -7.02
N HIS A 132 -11.62 3.92 -6.87
CA HIS A 132 -10.82 3.40 -7.96
C HIS A 132 -11.43 2.12 -8.55
N MET A 133 -11.76 1.15 -7.71
CA MET A 133 -12.38 -0.09 -8.16
C MET A 133 -13.77 0.13 -8.77
N PHE A 134 -14.58 0.97 -8.15
CA PHE A 134 -15.89 1.35 -8.69
C PHE A 134 -15.76 1.94 -10.10
N ARG A 135 -14.83 2.89 -10.29
CA ARG A 135 -14.56 3.46 -11.61
C ARG A 135 -14.11 2.40 -12.62
N VAL A 136 -13.18 1.50 -12.24
CA VAL A 136 -12.71 0.42 -13.11
C VAL A 136 -13.86 -0.51 -13.53
N PHE A 137 -14.74 -0.82 -12.61
CA PHE A 137 -15.93 -1.62 -12.87
C PHE A 137 -16.91 -0.92 -13.82
N MET A 138 -17.31 0.32 -13.51
CA MET A 138 -18.27 1.07 -14.30
C MET A 138 -17.81 1.36 -15.74
N THR A 139 -16.50 1.47 -15.95
CA THR A 139 -15.93 1.68 -17.31
C THR A 139 -15.59 0.38 -18.04
N GLY A 140 -15.95 -0.80 -17.50
CA GLY A 140 -15.63 -2.08 -18.11
C GLY A 140 -14.13 -2.38 -18.24
N SER A 141 -13.29 -1.66 -17.47
CA SER A 141 -11.83 -1.76 -17.55
C SER A 141 -11.27 -3.05 -16.96
N TYR A 142 -12.12 -3.92 -16.45
CA TYR A 142 -11.79 -5.25 -15.96
C TYR A 142 -11.91 -6.35 -17.06
N LYS A 143 -12.52 -6.04 -18.20
CA LYS A 143 -12.73 -6.98 -19.31
C LYS A 143 -11.42 -7.28 -20.05
N PRO A 144 -11.39 -8.34 -20.90
CA PRO A 144 -10.20 -8.70 -21.67
C PRO A 144 -9.50 -7.49 -22.32
N PRO A 145 -8.19 -7.41 -22.24
CA PRO A 145 -7.20 -8.35 -21.68
C PRO A 145 -6.79 -8.08 -20.22
N ARG A 146 -7.64 -7.41 -19.41
CA ARG A 146 -7.28 -6.86 -18.08
C ARG A 146 -7.79 -7.67 -16.89
N GLU A 147 -8.33 -8.88 -17.10
CA GLU A 147 -8.91 -9.72 -16.05
C GLU A 147 -7.89 -10.07 -14.96
N PHE A 148 -6.68 -10.42 -15.38
CA PHE A 148 -5.61 -10.70 -14.42
C PHE A 148 -5.32 -9.50 -13.54
N ASN A 149 -5.25 -8.29 -14.14
CA ASN A 149 -5.00 -7.07 -13.40
C ASN A 149 -6.15 -6.69 -12.46
N TRP A 150 -7.38 -7.01 -12.85
CA TRP A 150 -8.55 -6.88 -11.98
C TRP A 150 -8.43 -7.78 -10.75
N ASN A 151 -8.06 -9.06 -10.93
CA ASN A 151 -7.87 -10.00 -9.82
C ASN A 151 -6.77 -9.52 -8.86
N VAL A 152 -5.65 -9.01 -9.39
CA VAL A 152 -4.60 -8.39 -8.56
C VAL A 152 -5.15 -7.19 -7.79
N GLY A 153 -5.98 -6.35 -8.42
CA GLY A 153 -6.66 -5.22 -7.78
C GLY A 153 -7.58 -5.64 -6.64
N VAL A 154 -8.33 -6.74 -6.80
CA VAL A 154 -9.18 -7.30 -5.73
C VAL A 154 -8.34 -7.77 -4.54
N ILE A 155 -7.21 -8.44 -4.80
CA ILE A 155 -6.29 -8.85 -3.72
C ILE A 155 -5.72 -7.62 -3.00
N LEU A 156 -5.32 -6.59 -3.75
CA LEU A 156 -4.84 -5.31 -3.16
C LEU A 156 -5.90 -4.63 -2.29
N LEU A 157 -7.19 -4.67 -2.69
CA LEU A 157 -8.28 -4.18 -1.84
C LEU A 157 -8.36 -4.98 -0.53
N VAL A 158 -8.32 -6.31 -0.61
CA VAL A 158 -8.35 -7.17 0.59
C VAL A 158 -7.16 -6.85 1.50
N LEU A 159 -5.96 -6.69 0.96
CA LEU A 159 -4.78 -6.30 1.74
C LEU A 159 -4.91 -4.90 2.36
N THR A 160 -5.54 -3.95 1.67
CA THR A 160 -5.83 -2.62 2.23
C THR A 160 -6.78 -2.71 3.43
N LEU A 161 -7.83 -3.52 3.35
CA LEU A 161 -8.75 -3.75 4.46
C LEU A 161 -8.06 -4.48 5.62
N LEU A 162 -7.19 -5.45 5.32
CA LEU A 162 -6.38 -6.13 6.34
C LEU A 162 -5.37 -5.18 7.00
N LEU A 163 -4.74 -4.25 6.25
CA LEU A 163 -3.91 -3.20 6.81
C LEU A 163 -4.70 -2.30 7.76
N SER A 164 -5.88 -1.86 7.34
CA SER A 164 -6.75 -1.04 8.20
C SER A 164 -7.15 -1.80 9.47
N PHE A 165 -7.51 -3.07 9.36
CA PHE A 165 -7.86 -3.91 10.51
C PHE A 165 -6.66 -4.11 11.45
N THR A 166 -5.51 -4.55 10.92
CA THR A 166 -4.33 -4.81 11.75
C THR A 166 -3.79 -3.55 12.43
N GLY A 167 -3.82 -2.40 11.75
CA GLY A 167 -3.42 -1.11 12.33
C GLY A 167 -4.37 -0.62 13.42
N TYR A 168 -5.69 -0.85 13.26
CA TYR A 168 -6.70 -0.53 14.25
C TYR A 168 -6.50 -1.30 15.57
N LEU A 169 -5.87 -2.47 15.53
CA LEU A 169 -5.63 -3.30 16.70
C LEU A 169 -4.42 -2.84 17.55
N LEU A 170 -3.49 -2.06 16.98
CA LEU A 170 -2.24 -1.70 17.64
C LEU A 170 -2.40 -0.79 18.88
N PRO A 171 -3.39 0.12 18.97
CA PRO A 171 -3.62 0.90 20.17
C PRO A 171 -3.85 0.08 21.44
N TRP A 172 -4.24 -1.18 21.29
CA TRP A 172 -4.48 -2.12 22.39
C TRP A 172 -5.46 -1.58 23.44
N ASP A 173 -6.39 -0.75 22.97
CA ASP A 173 -7.49 -0.24 23.76
C ASP A 173 -8.63 -1.28 23.86
N GLN A 174 -9.67 -0.96 24.58
CA GLN A 174 -10.81 -1.86 24.75
C GLN A 174 -11.46 -2.25 23.41
N LEU A 175 -11.54 -1.33 22.45
CA LEU A 175 -12.12 -1.61 21.13
C LEU A 175 -11.23 -2.57 20.33
N ALA A 176 -9.91 -2.39 20.37
CA ALA A 176 -8.95 -3.29 19.74
C ALA A 176 -9.04 -4.70 20.32
N ILE A 177 -9.08 -4.84 21.64
CA ILE A 177 -9.19 -6.15 22.32
C ILE A 177 -10.48 -6.88 21.93
N TRP A 178 -11.60 -6.16 21.88
CA TRP A 178 -12.87 -6.74 21.45
C TRP A 178 -12.87 -7.11 19.96
N ALA A 179 -12.28 -6.28 19.10
CA ALA A 179 -12.16 -6.58 17.67
C ALA A 179 -11.30 -7.84 17.42
N ILE A 180 -10.18 -7.99 18.15
CA ILE A 180 -9.36 -9.22 18.09
C ILE A 180 -10.15 -10.43 18.60
N THR A 181 -10.86 -10.28 19.70
CA THR A 181 -11.63 -11.36 20.30
C THR A 181 -12.71 -11.86 19.34
N VAL A 182 -13.49 -10.96 18.75
CA VAL A 182 -14.54 -11.31 17.79
C VAL A 182 -13.92 -11.88 16.51
N GLY A 183 -12.96 -11.18 15.90
CA GLY A 183 -12.33 -11.62 14.64
C GLY A 183 -11.60 -12.96 14.77
N SER A 184 -10.92 -13.21 15.87
CA SER A 184 -10.27 -14.50 16.12
C SER A 184 -11.26 -15.62 16.39
N ASN A 185 -12.41 -15.34 17.02
CA ASN A 185 -13.49 -16.33 17.17
C ASN A 185 -14.13 -16.67 15.81
N MET A 186 -14.29 -15.70 14.92
CA MET A 186 -14.72 -15.98 13.54
C MET A 186 -13.74 -16.88 12.80
N ALA A 187 -12.42 -16.74 13.05
CA ALA A 187 -11.40 -17.59 12.46
C ALA A 187 -11.53 -19.08 12.85
N ARG A 188 -12.19 -19.42 13.97
CA ARG A 188 -12.50 -20.80 14.37
C ARG A 188 -13.46 -21.49 13.40
N ALA A 189 -14.34 -20.71 12.77
CA ALA A 189 -15.33 -21.20 11.80
C ALA A 189 -14.81 -21.20 10.36
N THR A 190 -13.55 -20.82 10.11
CA THR A 190 -12.98 -20.81 8.76
C THR A 190 -12.96 -22.22 8.16
N PRO A 191 -13.50 -22.43 6.95
CA PRO A 191 -13.45 -23.73 6.28
C PRO A 191 -12.03 -24.31 6.24
N LEU A 192 -11.88 -25.58 6.55
CA LEU A 192 -10.64 -26.38 6.61
C LEU A 192 -9.65 -25.92 7.69
N LEU A 193 -9.52 -24.63 7.99
CA LEU A 193 -8.48 -24.07 8.85
C LEU A 193 -8.95 -23.76 10.28
N GLY A 194 -10.24 -23.64 10.51
CA GLY A 194 -10.84 -23.45 11.83
C GLY A 194 -11.37 -24.80 12.38
N HIS A 195 -11.12 -25.11 13.62
CA HIS A 195 -11.51 -26.42 14.20
C HIS A 195 -13.03 -26.60 14.32
N GLU A 196 -13.81 -25.54 14.30
CA GLU A 196 -15.27 -25.50 14.24
C GLU A 196 -15.79 -25.34 12.80
N GLY A 197 -14.90 -25.12 11.83
CA GLY A 197 -15.22 -24.89 10.44
C GLY A 197 -15.53 -26.17 9.67
N PRO A 198 -16.32 -26.07 8.58
CA PRO A 198 -16.62 -27.23 7.73
C PRO A 198 -15.32 -27.77 7.11
N GLY A 199 -15.19 -29.09 7.08
CA GLY A 199 -14.06 -29.79 6.45
C GLY A 199 -12.81 -29.92 7.34
N ALA A 200 -12.76 -29.32 8.53
CA ALA A 200 -11.63 -29.48 9.44
C ALA A 200 -11.31 -30.93 9.80
N GLN A 201 -12.36 -31.74 9.90
CA GLN A 201 -12.26 -33.19 10.17
C GLN A 201 -11.64 -34.01 9.03
N LEU A 202 -11.50 -33.43 7.83
CA LEU A 202 -10.88 -34.08 6.68
C LEU A 202 -9.34 -33.96 6.72
N LEU A 203 -8.82 -33.04 7.51
CA LEU A 203 -7.38 -32.81 7.65
C LEU A 203 -6.81 -33.69 8.77
N VAL A 204 -6.58 -34.97 8.43
CA VAL A 204 -6.05 -35.99 9.32
C VAL A 204 -4.80 -36.60 8.70
N LEU A 205 -3.76 -36.78 9.49
CA LEU A 205 -2.53 -37.47 9.11
C LEU A 205 -2.37 -38.71 10.01
N GLY A 206 -2.71 -39.90 9.47
CA GLY A 206 -2.89 -41.09 10.30
C GLY A 206 -4.00 -40.89 11.31
N ASP A 207 -3.72 -41.08 12.58
CA ASP A 207 -4.68 -40.88 13.70
C ASP A 207 -4.66 -39.46 14.27
N VAL A 208 -3.84 -38.55 13.70
CA VAL A 208 -3.65 -37.19 14.22
C VAL A 208 -4.52 -36.19 13.49
N LYS A 209 -5.43 -35.53 14.21
CA LYS A 209 -6.20 -34.37 13.68
C LYS A 209 -5.25 -33.17 13.56
N MET A 210 -5.02 -32.70 12.33
CA MET A 210 -4.14 -31.56 12.07
C MET A 210 -4.74 -30.23 12.53
N VAL A 211 -6.08 -30.10 12.48
CA VAL A 211 -6.79 -28.88 12.86
C VAL A 211 -7.61 -29.14 14.13
N HIS A 212 -7.16 -28.54 15.21
CA HIS A 212 -7.81 -28.58 16.54
C HIS A 212 -7.61 -27.24 17.25
N ALA A 213 -8.21 -27.03 18.41
CA ALA A 213 -8.20 -25.74 19.13
C ALA A 213 -6.78 -25.20 19.48
N GLY A 214 -5.75 -26.02 19.39
CA GLY A 214 -4.34 -25.62 19.60
C GLY A 214 -3.52 -25.51 18.32
N SER A 215 -4.13 -25.68 17.13
CA SER A 215 -3.43 -25.61 15.83
C SER A 215 -4.27 -24.97 14.73
N ASP A 216 -5.44 -24.44 15.03
CA ASP A 216 -6.34 -23.83 14.08
C ASP A 216 -5.93 -22.39 13.70
N ALA A 217 -6.67 -21.79 12.77
CA ALA A 217 -6.46 -20.42 12.31
C ALA A 217 -6.50 -19.40 13.47
N ARG A 218 -7.39 -19.60 14.46
CA ARG A 218 -7.43 -18.74 15.65
C ARG A 218 -6.13 -18.81 16.45
N PHE A 219 -5.65 -20.02 16.72
CA PHE A 219 -4.40 -20.21 17.44
C PHE A 219 -3.20 -19.59 16.70
N ALA A 220 -3.16 -19.76 15.37
CA ALA A 220 -2.13 -19.14 14.54
C ALA A 220 -2.15 -17.60 14.59
N LEU A 221 -3.35 -16.99 14.53
CA LEU A 221 -3.50 -15.53 14.64
C LEU A 221 -3.13 -14.99 16.02
N LEU A 222 -3.56 -15.65 17.10
CA LEU A 222 -3.30 -15.19 18.45
C LEU A 222 -1.91 -15.54 18.96
N GLY A 223 -1.27 -16.58 18.41
CA GLY A 223 -0.04 -17.14 18.96
C GLY A 223 -0.21 -17.82 20.31
N GLY A 224 -1.43 -18.23 20.62
CA GLY A 224 -1.79 -18.86 21.88
C GLY A 224 -3.30 -19.05 22.00
N ARG A 225 -3.73 -19.46 23.20
CA ARG A 225 -5.16 -19.71 23.48
C ARG A 225 -5.95 -18.45 23.82
N PHE A 226 -5.27 -17.39 24.25
CA PHE A 226 -5.89 -16.16 24.74
C PHE A 226 -5.37 -14.95 23.95
N VAL A 227 -6.18 -13.88 23.91
CA VAL A 227 -5.78 -12.58 23.39
C VAL A 227 -4.75 -11.98 24.35
N GLY A 228 -3.55 -11.68 23.87
CA GLY A 228 -2.47 -11.16 24.69
C GLY A 228 -1.27 -10.73 23.82
N GLU A 229 -0.10 -10.69 24.42
CA GLU A 229 1.14 -10.18 23.82
C GLU A 229 1.51 -10.88 22.50
N GLY A 230 1.31 -12.20 22.42
CA GLY A 230 1.53 -12.95 21.20
C GLY A 230 0.67 -12.48 20.02
N ALA A 231 -0.59 -12.10 20.28
CA ALA A 231 -1.47 -11.54 19.28
C ALA A 231 -1.01 -10.13 18.86
N LEU A 232 -0.73 -9.25 19.82
CA LEU A 232 -0.27 -7.89 19.56
C LEU A 232 1.00 -7.89 18.69
N LEU A 233 1.99 -8.69 19.03
CA LEU A 233 3.23 -8.78 18.26
C LEU A 233 2.98 -9.28 16.82
N ARG A 234 2.12 -10.28 16.64
CA ARG A 234 1.79 -10.78 15.30
C ARG A 234 1.09 -9.73 14.45
N PHE A 235 0.10 -9.06 14.98
CA PHE A 235 -0.60 -7.99 14.26
C PHE A 235 0.33 -6.82 13.96
N TYR A 236 1.27 -6.48 14.85
CA TYR A 236 2.29 -5.48 14.58
C TYR A 236 3.21 -5.89 13.41
N VAL A 237 3.74 -7.11 13.42
CA VAL A 237 4.59 -7.60 12.32
C VAL A 237 3.83 -7.69 11.00
N LEU A 238 2.58 -8.13 11.02
CA LEU A 238 1.73 -8.17 9.83
C LEU A 238 1.46 -6.76 9.29
N HIS A 239 1.15 -5.81 10.17
CA HIS A 239 0.84 -4.43 9.78
C HIS A 239 2.07 -3.68 9.26
N CYS A 240 3.19 -3.77 9.95
CA CYS A 240 4.38 -2.96 9.63
C CYS A 240 5.25 -3.59 8.53
N VAL A 241 5.24 -4.92 8.37
CA VAL A 241 6.16 -5.61 7.48
C VAL A 241 5.43 -6.53 6.50
N GLY A 242 4.68 -7.51 7.00
CA GLY A 242 4.16 -8.60 6.17
C GLY A 242 3.21 -8.11 5.08
N ILE A 243 2.15 -7.44 5.46
CA ILE A 243 1.12 -6.98 4.51
C ILE A 243 1.64 -5.85 3.61
N PRO A 244 2.37 -4.82 4.11
CA PRO A 244 2.94 -3.79 3.25
C PRO A 244 3.91 -4.33 2.20
N LEU A 245 4.75 -5.31 2.55
CA LEU A 245 5.66 -5.95 1.61
C LEU A 245 4.91 -6.66 0.49
N VAL A 246 3.91 -7.49 0.83
CA VAL A 246 3.09 -8.19 -0.16
C VAL A 246 2.30 -7.21 -1.03
N ALA A 247 1.72 -6.18 -0.41
CA ALA A 247 1.01 -5.12 -1.14
C ALA A 247 1.95 -4.37 -2.10
N GLY A 248 3.16 -4.03 -1.68
CA GLY A 248 4.16 -3.38 -2.53
C GLY A 248 4.55 -4.22 -3.75
N ILE A 249 4.78 -5.53 -3.57
CA ILE A 249 5.07 -6.47 -4.65
C ILE A 249 3.87 -6.55 -5.62
N LEU A 250 2.66 -6.70 -5.10
CA LEU A 250 1.47 -6.78 -5.94
C LEU A 250 1.15 -5.45 -6.65
N MET A 251 1.45 -4.31 -6.04
CA MET A 251 1.36 -3.01 -6.74
C MET A 251 2.33 -2.91 -7.91
N ALA A 252 3.57 -3.39 -7.75
CA ALA A 252 4.52 -3.45 -8.86
C ALA A 252 4.00 -4.34 -10.00
N VAL A 253 3.42 -5.50 -9.68
CA VAL A 253 2.73 -6.38 -10.65
C VAL A 253 1.54 -5.67 -11.28
N HIS A 254 0.73 -4.96 -10.50
CA HIS A 254 -0.43 -4.21 -10.96
C HIS A 254 -0.03 -3.13 -11.99
N PHE A 255 0.96 -2.32 -11.71
CA PHE A 255 1.48 -1.31 -12.63
C PHE A 255 2.11 -1.91 -13.87
N TRP A 256 2.89 -2.97 -13.72
CA TRP A 256 3.46 -3.70 -14.85
C TRP A 256 2.36 -4.25 -15.78
N ARG A 257 1.28 -4.78 -15.23
CA ARG A 257 0.15 -5.28 -16.01
C ARG A 257 -0.60 -4.15 -16.74
N VAL A 258 -0.81 -3.00 -16.08
CA VAL A 258 -1.38 -1.83 -16.76
C VAL A 258 -0.57 -1.49 -18.02
N ARG A 259 0.78 -1.51 -17.92
CA ARG A 259 1.65 -1.31 -19.08
C ARG A 259 1.45 -2.38 -20.15
N LYS A 260 1.49 -3.66 -19.75
CA LYS A 260 1.42 -4.81 -20.67
C LYS A 260 0.08 -4.89 -21.39
N ASP A 261 -1.00 -4.53 -20.71
CA ASP A 261 -2.36 -4.59 -21.23
C ASP A 261 -2.76 -3.32 -22.03
N GLY A 262 -1.78 -2.56 -22.53
CA GLY A 262 -1.98 -1.42 -23.41
C GLY A 262 -2.17 -0.07 -22.71
N GLY A 263 -1.83 0.04 -21.43
CA GLY A 263 -1.94 1.27 -20.64
C GLY A 263 -3.32 1.46 -20.02
N ILE A 264 -3.58 2.69 -19.60
CA ILE A 264 -4.88 3.06 -19.01
C ILE A 264 -5.98 2.88 -20.05
N SER A 265 -7.07 2.20 -19.67
CA SER A 265 -8.21 2.00 -20.55
C SER A 265 -8.83 3.34 -20.97
N GLY A 266 -9.23 3.46 -22.24
CA GLY A 266 -10.00 4.59 -22.70
C GLY A 266 -11.47 4.53 -22.23
N PRO A 267 -12.25 5.63 -22.37
CA PRO A 267 -13.69 5.58 -22.23
C PRO A 267 -14.27 4.59 -23.25
N LEU A 268 -15.37 3.93 -22.84
CA LEU A 268 -16.14 3.03 -23.71
C LEU A 268 -16.74 3.81 -24.86
#